data_a5865f272d8a01eeb7470911f91715ad
#
_entry.id   a5865f272d8a01eeb7470911f91715ad
#
_cell.length_a   1.000
_cell.length_b   1.000
_cell.length_c   1.000
_cell.angle_alpha   90.00
_cell.angle_beta   90.00
_cell.angle_gamma   90.00
#
_symmetry.space_group_name_H-M   'P 1'
#
loop_
_entity.id
_entity.type
_entity.pdbx_description
1 polymer ?
#
loop_
_entity_poly.entity_id
_entity_poly.type
_entity_poly.pdbx_seq_one_letter_code
_entity_poly.pdbx_strand_id
1 'polypeptide(L)'
;MSLNMRKHYIDNLRWITLLILIPYHTAQAWNTWKEPNYIFIEGNRLISSIIVFFGPYFMPVLFVLSGRSTKSALEKRTNKEYLIERVKRLFIPFLFGTIVLVPIMTYLADKFNYSYDGRFLQHYVVFFTKYTDLTGADGGFSLGQFWFLLYLFIISVVSVGIIAAL
;
A
#
# COMPACT_ATOMS: atom_id res chain seq x y z
N MET A 1 17.60 -29.92 20.14
CA MET A 1 17.83 -29.32 18.79
C MET A 1 16.47 -29.14 18.14
N SER A 2 15.78 -28.01 18.41
CA SER A 2 14.46 -27.73 17.81
C SER A 2 14.70 -27.26 16.37
N LEU A 3 14.36 -28.10 15.42
CA LEU A 3 14.27 -27.74 14.01
C LEU A 3 13.31 -26.55 13.89
N ASN A 4 13.86 -25.38 13.60
CA ASN A 4 13.14 -24.13 13.36
C ASN A 4 12.35 -24.28 12.07
N MET A 5 11.26 -25.06 12.12
CA MET A 5 10.40 -25.31 10.96
C MET A 5 9.86 -23.97 10.46
N ARG A 6 10.25 -23.57 9.26
CA ARG A 6 9.70 -22.43 8.55
C ARG A 6 8.18 -22.60 8.49
N LYS A 7 7.46 -21.61 9.00
CA LYS A 7 5.98 -21.68 9.05
C LYS A 7 5.42 -21.32 7.68
N HIS A 8 5.46 -22.25 6.75
CA HIS A 8 5.00 -22.08 5.37
C HIS A 8 3.58 -21.51 5.24
N TYR A 9 2.71 -21.78 6.22
CA TYR A 9 1.35 -21.22 6.20
C TYR A 9 1.31 -19.70 6.31
N ILE A 10 2.29 -19.08 7.01
CA ILE A 10 2.39 -17.61 7.11
C ILE A 10 2.78 -17.01 5.75
N ASP A 11 3.73 -17.65 5.08
CA ASP A 11 4.15 -17.23 3.74
C ASP A 11 3.00 -17.40 2.73
N ASN A 12 2.30 -18.53 2.81
CA ASN A 12 1.13 -18.80 1.96
C ASN A 12 0.00 -17.80 2.18
N LEU A 13 -0.36 -17.50 3.44
CA LEU A 13 -1.37 -16.49 3.73
C LEU A 13 -0.99 -15.12 3.17
N ARG A 14 0.27 -14.72 3.29
CA ARG A 14 0.76 -13.46 2.73
C ARG A 14 0.62 -13.44 1.20
N TRP A 15 1.06 -14.48 0.53
CA TRP A 15 0.96 -14.58 -0.92
C TRP A 15 -0.50 -14.57 -1.40
N ILE A 16 -1.38 -15.35 -0.76
CA ILE A 16 -2.80 -15.37 -1.10
C ILE A 16 -3.42 -13.98 -0.90
N THR A 17 -3.14 -13.32 0.22
CA THR A 17 -3.65 -11.96 0.49
C THR A 17 -3.18 -10.98 -0.58
N LEU A 18 -1.90 -11.00 -0.97
CA LEU A 18 -1.36 -10.12 -2.00
C LEU A 18 -1.97 -10.41 -3.38
N LEU A 19 -2.18 -11.68 -3.74
CA LEU A 19 -2.82 -12.05 -5.00
C LEU A 19 -4.27 -11.57 -5.08
N ILE A 20 -5.02 -11.63 -3.97
CA ILE A 20 -6.41 -11.16 -3.94
C ILE A 20 -6.48 -9.62 -3.95
N LEU A 21 -5.45 -8.91 -3.46
CA LEU A 21 -5.41 -7.45 -3.53
C LEU A 21 -5.43 -6.90 -4.96
N ILE A 22 -4.88 -7.62 -5.94
CA ILE A 22 -4.88 -7.17 -7.35
C ILE A 22 -6.32 -7.05 -7.88
N PRO A 23 -7.14 -8.11 -7.94
CA PRO A 23 -8.53 -7.98 -8.38
C PRO A 23 -9.36 -7.07 -7.47
N TYR A 24 -9.07 -7.01 -6.17
CA TYR A 24 -9.73 -6.09 -5.24
C TYR A 24 -9.52 -4.62 -5.62
N HIS A 25 -8.28 -4.19 -5.86
CA HIS A 25 -8.01 -2.81 -6.29
C HIS A 25 -8.54 -2.51 -7.69
N THR A 26 -8.52 -3.48 -8.59
CA THR A 26 -9.14 -3.32 -9.91
C THR A 26 -10.65 -3.15 -9.80
N ALA A 27 -11.31 -3.92 -8.94
CA ALA A 27 -12.75 -3.84 -8.71
C ALA A 27 -13.21 -2.48 -8.18
N GLN A 28 -12.34 -1.72 -7.49
CA GLN A 28 -12.66 -0.39 -6.99
C GLN A 28 -13.13 0.58 -8.08
N ALA A 29 -12.74 0.39 -9.33
CA ALA A 29 -13.20 1.20 -10.45
C ALA A 29 -14.73 1.15 -10.65
N TRP A 30 -15.41 0.08 -10.20
CA TRP A 30 -16.86 -0.13 -10.33
C TRP A 30 -17.63 0.10 -9.01
N ASN A 31 -17.08 0.85 -8.06
CA ASN A 31 -17.77 1.11 -6.81
C ASN A 31 -19.02 2.01 -7.01
N THR A 32 -20.07 1.80 -6.21
CA THR A 32 -21.34 2.55 -6.28
C THR A 32 -21.36 3.83 -5.45
N TRP A 33 -20.38 4.02 -4.56
CA TRP A 33 -20.30 5.23 -3.70
C TRP A 33 -19.54 6.38 -4.34
N LYS A 34 -19.09 6.21 -5.59
CA LYS A 34 -18.46 7.25 -6.42
C LYS A 34 -17.22 7.89 -5.78
N GLU A 35 -16.51 7.18 -4.94
CA GLU A 35 -15.18 7.58 -4.54
C GLU A 35 -14.20 7.23 -5.65
N PRO A 36 -13.55 8.23 -6.23
CA PRO A 36 -12.62 7.99 -7.30
C PRO A 36 -11.38 7.28 -6.74
N ASN A 37 -11.22 6.03 -7.12
CA ASN A 37 -9.99 5.30 -6.87
C ASN A 37 -9.22 5.24 -8.20
N TYR A 38 -8.64 6.36 -8.58
CA TYR A 38 -7.95 6.63 -9.85
C TYR A 38 -8.88 6.67 -11.07
N ILE A 39 -9.40 5.56 -11.55
CA ILE A 39 -10.30 5.49 -12.71
C ILE A 39 -11.69 5.12 -12.21
N PHE A 40 -12.70 5.88 -12.66
CA PHE A 40 -14.08 5.68 -12.27
C PHE A 40 -14.91 5.19 -13.47
N ILE A 41 -15.57 4.06 -13.30
CA ILE A 41 -16.47 3.46 -14.27
C ILE A 41 -17.87 3.37 -13.66
N GLU A 42 -18.89 3.08 -14.45
CA GLU A 42 -20.25 2.89 -13.96
C GLU A 42 -20.31 1.86 -12.82
N GLY A 43 -20.93 2.26 -11.71
CA GLY A 43 -20.95 1.48 -10.48
C GLY A 43 -21.77 0.19 -10.60
N ASN A 44 -21.24 -0.90 -10.04
CA ASN A 44 -21.90 -2.21 -9.99
C ASN A 44 -22.13 -2.63 -8.53
N ARG A 45 -23.39 -2.91 -8.15
CA ARG A 45 -23.75 -3.27 -6.78
C ARG A 45 -23.11 -4.55 -6.28
N LEU A 46 -23.06 -5.60 -7.13
CA LEU A 46 -22.46 -6.88 -6.75
C LEU A 46 -20.96 -6.72 -6.46
N ILE A 47 -20.23 -6.05 -7.36
CA ILE A 47 -18.81 -5.75 -7.19
C ILE A 47 -18.60 -4.92 -5.93
N SER A 48 -19.41 -3.88 -5.71
CA SER A 48 -19.35 -3.04 -4.50
C SER A 48 -19.55 -3.84 -3.22
N SER A 49 -20.51 -4.76 -3.19
CA SER A 49 -20.74 -5.63 -2.03
C SER A 49 -19.54 -6.52 -1.73
N ILE A 50 -18.87 -7.06 -2.75
CA ILE A 50 -17.64 -7.84 -2.61
C ILE A 50 -16.51 -6.98 -2.04
N ILE A 51 -16.35 -5.74 -2.52
CA ILE A 51 -15.33 -4.81 -2.04
C ILE A 51 -15.55 -4.49 -0.56
N VAL A 52 -16.79 -4.14 -0.17
CA VAL A 52 -17.14 -3.82 1.23
C VAL A 52 -16.92 -5.00 2.14
N PHE A 53 -17.26 -6.21 1.69
CA PHE A 53 -17.08 -7.43 2.49
C PHE A 53 -15.59 -7.75 2.72
N PHE A 54 -14.75 -7.70 1.70
CA PHE A 54 -13.36 -8.10 1.80
C PHE A 54 -12.41 -6.98 2.30
N GLY A 55 -12.75 -5.72 2.05
CA GLY A 55 -11.90 -4.57 2.38
C GLY A 55 -11.36 -4.56 3.81
N PRO A 56 -12.20 -4.73 4.84
CA PRO A 56 -11.76 -4.69 6.24
C PRO A 56 -10.76 -5.78 6.64
N TYR A 57 -10.63 -6.87 5.88
CA TYR A 57 -9.80 -8.00 6.27
C TYR A 57 -8.35 -7.91 5.79
N PHE A 58 -8.09 -7.30 4.64
CA PHE A 58 -6.75 -7.34 4.02
C PHE A 58 -5.68 -6.68 4.88
N MET A 59 -5.93 -5.45 5.33
CA MET A 59 -4.94 -4.69 6.08
C MET A 59 -4.65 -5.30 7.46
N PRO A 60 -5.66 -5.63 8.30
CA PRO A 60 -5.40 -6.31 9.56
C PRO A 60 -4.62 -7.61 9.41
N VAL A 61 -4.95 -8.46 8.43
CA VAL A 61 -4.22 -9.70 8.18
C VAL A 61 -2.75 -9.42 7.87
N LEU A 62 -2.46 -8.48 6.97
CA LEU A 62 -1.08 -8.13 6.61
C LEU A 62 -0.31 -7.53 7.79
N PHE A 63 -0.94 -6.70 8.64
CA PHE A 63 -0.32 -6.16 9.85
C PHE A 63 0.02 -7.25 10.85
N VAL A 64 -0.89 -8.18 11.12
CA VAL A 64 -0.66 -9.32 12.02
C VAL A 64 0.48 -10.21 11.51
N LEU A 65 0.49 -10.54 10.21
CA LEU A 65 1.55 -11.34 9.59
C LEU A 65 2.91 -10.62 9.65
N SER A 66 2.91 -9.29 9.50
CA SER A 66 4.11 -8.47 9.62
C SER A 66 4.63 -8.45 11.07
N GLY A 67 3.75 -8.28 12.06
CA GLY A 67 4.11 -8.29 13.49
C GLY A 67 4.77 -9.61 13.91
N ARG A 68 4.20 -10.76 13.50
CA ARG A 68 4.83 -12.07 13.75
C ARG A 68 6.20 -12.20 13.11
N SER A 69 6.36 -11.70 11.88
CA SER A 69 7.64 -11.71 11.18
C SER A 69 8.68 -10.80 11.85
N THR A 70 8.25 -9.67 12.40
CA THR A 70 9.08 -8.74 13.18
C THR A 70 9.66 -9.42 14.41
N LYS A 71 8.82 -10.08 15.22
CA LYS A 71 9.29 -10.82 16.40
C LYS A 71 10.36 -11.84 16.03
N SER A 72 10.10 -12.70 15.05
CA SER A 72 11.04 -13.73 14.62
C SER A 72 12.32 -13.16 14.00
N ALA A 73 12.29 -11.96 13.44
CA ALA A 73 13.46 -11.30 12.89
C ALA A 73 14.35 -10.70 13.98
N LEU A 74 13.76 -10.09 15.01
CA LEU A 74 14.47 -9.50 16.14
C LEU A 74 15.11 -10.56 17.07
N GLU A 75 14.56 -11.77 17.12
CA GLU A 75 15.20 -12.90 17.80
C GLU A 75 16.52 -13.36 17.16
N LYS A 76 16.76 -13.00 15.89
CA LYS A 76 17.88 -13.51 15.09
C LYS A 76 18.85 -12.43 14.62
N ARG A 77 18.53 -11.16 14.81
CA ARG A 77 19.27 -10.02 14.24
C ARG A 77 19.38 -8.90 15.27
N THR A 78 20.41 -8.09 15.11
CA THR A 78 20.53 -6.84 15.86
C THR A 78 19.47 -5.82 15.41
N ASN A 79 19.11 -4.89 16.28
CA ASN A 79 18.18 -3.81 15.96
C ASN A 79 18.61 -3.02 14.73
N LYS A 80 19.91 -2.76 14.58
CA LYS A 80 20.47 -2.05 13.43
C LYS A 80 20.30 -2.83 12.11
N GLU A 81 20.61 -4.10 12.09
CA GLU A 81 20.44 -4.96 10.91
C GLU A 81 18.97 -5.05 10.51
N TYR A 82 18.09 -5.20 11.49
CA TYR A 82 16.65 -5.22 11.27
C TYR A 82 16.16 -3.92 10.63
N LEU A 83 16.54 -2.75 11.16
CA LEU A 83 16.13 -1.44 10.63
C LEU A 83 16.66 -1.21 9.22
N ILE A 84 17.92 -1.56 8.92
CA ILE A 84 18.48 -1.46 7.58
C ILE A 84 17.67 -2.32 6.59
N GLU A 85 17.28 -3.52 7.00
CA GLU A 85 16.45 -4.37 6.15
C GLU A 85 15.06 -3.76 5.93
N ARG A 86 14.45 -3.12 6.94
CA ARG A 86 13.16 -2.42 6.81
C ARG A 86 13.25 -1.22 5.88
N VAL A 87 14.31 -0.44 5.97
CA VAL A 87 14.56 0.64 5.00
C VAL A 87 14.60 0.09 3.57
N LYS A 88 15.37 -0.96 3.32
CA LYS A 88 15.51 -1.55 1.99
C LYS A 88 14.22 -2.18 1.45
N ARG A 89 13.43 -2.82 2.32
CA ARG A 89 12.25 -3.61 1.90
C ARG A 89 10.93 -2.87 1.96
N LEU A 90 10.83 -1.80 2.74
CA LEU A 90 9.60 -1.04 2.90
C LEU A 90 9.77 0.41 2.45
N PHE A 91 10.78 1.12 2.98
CA PHE A 91 10.91 2.56 2.76
C PHE A 91 11.38 2.90 1.33
N ILE A 92 12.37 2.18 0.80
CA ILE A 92 12.83 2.40 -0.59
C ILE A 92 11.73 2.08 -1.61
N PRO A 93 11.03 0.92 -1.55
CA PRO A 93 9.90 0.66 -2.44
C PRO A 93 8.75 1.66 -2.26
N PHE A 94 8.49 2.12 -1.04
CA PHE A 94 7.53 3.19 -0.78
C PHE A 94 7.89 4.49 -1.52
N LEU A 95 9.13 4.96 -1.35
CA LEU A 95 9.59 6.18 -2.04
C LEU A 95 9.51 6.04 -3.56
N PHE A 96 10.01 4.92 -4.09
CA PHE A 96 9.95 4.65 -5.53
C PHE A 96 8.50 4.63 -6.02
N GLY A 97 7.62 3.92 -5.32
CA GLY A 97 6.20 3.86 -5.67
C GLY A 97 5.54 5.24 -5.68
N THR A 98 5.73 6.02 -4.62
CA THR A 98 5.10 7.33 -4.47
C THR A 98 5.66 8.37 -5.44
N ILE A 99 6.96 8.33 -5.76
CA ILE A 99 7.60 9.34 -6.63
C ILE A 99 7.47 8.96 -8.11
N VAL A 100 7.48 7.67 -8.45
CA VAL A 100 7.50 7.23 -9.86
C VAL A 100 6.15 6.67 -10.31
N LEU A 101 5.58 5.72 -9.55
CA LEU A 101 4.39 5.01 -10.02
C LEU A 101 3.10 5.80 -9.78
N VAL A 102 2.94 6.42 -8.59
CA VAL A 102 1.72 7.16 -8.29
C VAL A 102 1.51 8.35 -9.22
N PRO A 103 2.51 9.18 -9.60
CA PRO A 103 2.30 10.25 -10.57
C PRO A 103 1.81 9.76 -11.94
N ILE A 104 2.21 8.57 -12.38
CA ILE A 104 1.70 7.95 -13.60
C ILE A 104 0.22 7.60 -13.44
N MET A 105 -0.14 7.00 -12.30
CA MET A 105 -1.53 6.62 -12.01
C MET A 105 -2.44 7.84 -11.91
N THR A 106 -2.00 8.90 -11.20
CA THR A 106 -2.78 10.14 -11.06
C THR A 106 -2.91 10.91 -12.37
N TYR A 107 -1.87 10.90 -13.21
CA TYR A 107 -1.95 11.46 -14.57
C TYR A 107 -3.00 10.74 -15.42
N LEU A 108 -3.02 9.41 -15.38
CA LEU A 108 -4.01 8.63 -16.09
C LEU A 108 -5.43 8.87 -15.54
N ALA A 109 -5.56 8.99 -14.22
CA ALA A 109 -6.83 9.29 -13.57
C ALA A 109 -7.37 10.66 -13.97
N ASP A 110 -6.52 11.70 -13.95
CA ASP A 110 -6.90 13.06 -14.34
C ASP A 110 -7.29 13.13 -15.83
N LYS A 111 -6.52 12.45 -16.67
CA LYS A 111 -6.83 12.33 -18.10
C LYS A 111 -8.16 11.61 -18.35
N PHE A 112 -8.44 10.54 -17.61
CA PHE A 112 -9.66 9.74 -17.78
C PHE A 112 -10.88 10.41 -17.17
N ASN A 113 -10.77 10.93 -15.94
CA ASN A 113 -11.91 11.46 -15.20
C ASN A 113 -12.25 12.91 -15.56
N TYR A 114 -11.22 13.73 -15.87
CA TYR A 114 -11.36 15.18 -16.05
C TYR A 114 -10.87 15.67 -17.42
N SER A 115 -10.60 14.75 -18.38
CA SER A 115 -10.16 15.09 -19.74
C SER A 115 -8.93 15.98 -19.78
N TYR A 116 -7.97 15.75 -18.88
CA TYR A 116 -6.72 16.52 -18.87
C TYR A 116 -5.92 16.35 -20.16
N ASP A 117 -5.65 17.45 -20.87
CA ASP A 117 -4.98 17.44 -22.18
C ASP A 117 -3.48 17.72 -22.10
N GLY A 118 -2.94 18.03 -20.91
CA GLY A 118 -1.53 18.33 -20.71
C GLY A 118 -0.61 17.12 -20.86
N ARG A 119 0.69 17.40 -21.07
CA ARG A 119 1.72 16.36 -21.12
C ARG A 119 2.03 15.80 -19.76
N PHE A 120 2.51 14.55 -19.68
CA PHE A 120 2.88 13.88 -18.43
C PHE A 120 3.87 14.71 -17.59
N LEU A 121 4.92 15.29 -18.16
CA LEU A 121 5.90 16.08 -17.42
C LEU A 121 5.31 17.34 -16.79
N GLN A 122 4.29 17.96 -17.41
CA GLN A 122 3.56 19.09 -16.83
C GLN A 122 2.71 18.60 -15.66
N HIS A 123 2.03 17.49 -15.83
CA HIS A 123 1.23 16.86 -14.76
C HIS A 123 2.09 16.41 -13.58
N TYR A 124 3.32 15.99 -13.81
CA TYR A 124 4.26 15.63 -12.74
C TYR A 124 4.55 16.80 -11.79
N VAL A 125 4.60 18.02 -12.32
CA VAL A 125 4.68 19.24 -11.48
C VAL A 125 3.36 19.46 -10.73
N VAL A 126 2.21 19.28 -11.40
CA VAL A 126 0.88 19.40 -10.79
C VAL A 126 0.73 18.41 -9.63
N PHE A 127 1.21 17.18 -9.77
CA PHE A 127 1.18 16.17 -8.71
C PHE A 127 1.78 16.67 -7.39
N PHE A 128 2.86 17.43 -7.41
CA PHE A 128 3.51 17.93 -6.19
C PHE A 128 3.04 19.32 -5.75
N THR A 129 2.36 20.08 -6.59
CA THR A 129 2.02 21.49 -6.32
C THR A 129 0.54 21.72 -6.09
N LYS A 130 -0.32 20.85 -6.61
CA LYS A 130 -1.77 20.99 -6.47
C LYS A 130 -2.20 20.59 -5.06
N TYR A 131 -3.05 21.44 -4.45
CA TYR A 131 -3.75 21.05 -3.22
C TYR A 131 -4.64 19.84 -3.50
N THR A 132 -4.60 18.83 -2.64
CA THR A 132 -5.25 17.54 -2.87
C THR A 132 -5.94 17.05 -1.61
N ASP A 133 -6.97 16.22 -1.79
CA ASP A 133 -7.62 15.44 -0.74
C ASP A 133 -6.89 14.11 -0.42
N LEU A 134 -5.72 13.89 -1.05
CA LEU A 134 -4.89 12.69 -0.95
C LEU A 134 -5.47 11.44 -1.63
N THR A 135 -6.58 11.52 -2.33
CA THR A 135 -7.15 10.39 -3.09
C THR A 135 -6.39 10.10 -4.38
N GLY A 136 -5.78 11.11 -4.97
CA GLY A 136 -5.07 11.04 -6.25
C GLY A 136 -5.98 11.03 -7.48
N ALA A 137 -7.30 11.10 -7.30
CA ALA A 137 -8.25 11.07 -8.39
C ALA A 137 -8.30 12.38 -9.20
N ASP A 138 -7.94 13.47 -8.56
CA ASP A 138 -7.87 14.81 -9.12
C ASP A 138 -6.49 15.16 -9.71
N GLY A 139 -5.60 14.18 -9.84
CA GLY A 139 -4.24 14.35 -10.34
C GLY A 139 -3.23 14.89 -9.31
N GLY A 140 -3.68 15.25 -8.10
CA GLY A 140 -2.82 15.77 -7.04
C GLY A 140 -2.07 14.68 -6.26
N PHE A 141 -1.27 15.11 -5.29
CA PHE A 141 -0.44 14.21 -4.48
C PHE A 141 -1.27 13.16 -3.73
N SER A 142 -0.83 11.93 -3.82
CA SER A 142 -1.37 10.79 -3.07
C SER A 142 -0.25 9.80 -2.72
N LEU A 143 -0.41 9.08 -1.63
CA LEU A 143 0.45 7.94 -1.30
C LEU A 143 0.03 6.67 -2.08
N GLY A 144 -1.14 6.70 -2.70
CA GLY A 144 -1.70 5.55 -3.39
C GLY A 144 -1.74 4.32 -2.51
N GLN A 145 -1.59 3.15 -3.10
CA GLN A 145 -1.54 1.88 -2.37
C GLN A 145 -0.27 1.71 -1.51
N PHE A 146 0.71 2.60 -1.66
CA PHE A 146 2.00 2.51 -0.95
C PHE A 146 1.93 3.02 0.49
N TRP A 147 0.85 3.70 0.91
CA TRP A 147 0.64 4.15 2.29
C TRP A 147 0.87 3.00 3.30
N PHE A 148 0.48 1.77 2.95
CA PHE A 148 0.65 0.60 3.79
C PHE A 148 2.13 0.29 4.10
N LEU A 149 3.04 0.45 3.12
CA LEU A 149 4.48 0.26 3.33
C LEU A 149 5.05 1.28 4.31
N LEU A 150 4.57 2.54 4.22
CA LEU A 150 4.97 3.59 5.16
C LEU A 150 4.54 3.26 6.59
N TYR A 151 3.28 2.85 6.79
CA TYR A 151 2.78 2.45 8.10
C TYR A 151 3.55 1.25 8.67
N LEU A 152 3.80 0.22 7.86
CA LEU A 152 4.63 -0.91 8.27
C LEU A 152 6.04 -0.50 8.67
N PHE A 153 6.63 0.44 7.95
CA PHE A 153 7.95 0.97 8.28
C PHE A 153 7.93 1.73 9.61
N ILE A 154 6.99 2.65 9.80
CA ILE A 154 6.83 3.41 11.05
C ILE A 154 6.62 2.46 12.25
N ILE A 155 5.69 1.50 12.13
CA ILE A 155 5.44 0.50 13.17
C ILE A 155 6.71 -0.30 13.48
N SER A 156 7.49 -0.67 12.47
CA SER A 156 8.74 -1.39 12.67
C SER A 156 9.78 -0.57 13.45
N VAL A 157 9.91 0.72 13.15
CA VAL A 157 10.83 1.64 13.86
C VAL A 157 10.39 1.83 15.31
N VAL A 158 9.10 2.11 15.53
CA VAL A 158 8.51 2.29 16.87
C VAL A 158 8.66 1.02 17.71
N SER A 159 8.41 -0.16 17.13
CA SER A 159 8.57 -1.43 17.82
C SER A 159 9.99 -1.68 18.31
N VAL A 160 11.00 -1.33 17.50
CA VAL A 160 12.41 -1.43 17.92
C VAL A 160 12.72 -0.46 19.03
N GLY A 161 12.20 0.78 18.97
CA GLY A 161 12.38 1.77 20.03
C GLY A 161 11.80 1.32 21.37
N ILE A 162 10.60 0.74 21.37
CA ILE A 162 9.95 0.20 22.57
C ILE A 162 10.77 -0.97 23.15
N ILE A 163 11.18 -1.92 22.30
CA ILE A 163 11.95 -3.10 22.76
C ILE A 163 13.33 -2.70 23.29
N ALA A 164 13.95 -1.65 22.74
CA ALA A 164 15.24 -1.17 23.21
C ALA A 164 15.14 -0.37 24.52
N ALA A 165 13.94 0.12 24.88
CA ALA A 165 13.69 0.86 26.13
C ALA A 165 13.25 -0.04 27.29
N LEU A 166 12.87 -1.30 27.05
CA LEU A 166 12.50 -2.34 28.04
C LEU A 166 13.72 -3.18 28.47
#